data_da7515813619bf5fe8c19b9e51dbc4ec
#
_entry.id   da7515813619bf5fe8c19b9e51dbc4ec
#
_cell.length_a   1.000
_cell.length_b   1.000
_cell.length_c   1.000
_cell.angle_alpha   90.00
_cell.angle_beta   90.00
_cell.angle_gamma   90.00
#
_symmetry.space_group_name_H-M   'P 1'
#
loop_
_entity.id
_entity.type
_entity.pdbx_description
1 polymer ?
#
loop_
_entity_poly.entity_id
_entity_poly.type
_entity_poly.pdbx_seq_one_letter_code
_entity_poly.pdbx_strand_id
1 'polypeptide(L)'
;KKLATLVGNYKDYNINIEEVHHKQKLDKPSGTAITLADETIINSKYSEWSFDKNKKDAIQMISKREDNIPGTHTVKYYSEIDSIEIKHTAHNRKGFALGAVIAAEWILNKKGVFNMSDVIKDSNFKF
;
A
#
# COMPACT_ATOMS: atom_id res chain seq x y z
N LYS A 1 -5.75 -3.41 -4.90
CA LYS A 1 -7.17 -3.45 -5.28
C LYS A 1 -7.52 -4.62 -6.21
N LYS A 2 -7.06 -4.65 -7.49
CA LYS A 2 -7.43 -5.71 -8.45
C LYS A 2 -7.16 -7.12 -7.92
N LEU A 3 -5.99 -7.38 -7.31
CA LEU A 3 -5.68 -8.69 -6.72
C LEU A 3 -6.61 -9.00 -5.54
N ALA A 4 -6.88 -8.04 -4.66
CA ALA A 4 -7.81 -8.20 -3.55
C ALA A 4 -9.21 -8.60 -4.04
N THR A 5 -9.72 -7.96 -5.11
CA THR A 5 -11.01 -8.33 -5.72
C THR A 5 -11.03 -9.78 -6.24
N LEU A 6 -9.90 -10.27 -6.78
CA LEU A 6 -9.83 -11.62 -7.33
C LEU A 6 -9.65 -12.70 -6.26
N VAL A 7 -8.83 -12.44 -5.25
CA VAL A 7 -8.35 -13.47 -4.31
C VAL A 7 -8.83 -13.24 -2.87
N GLY A 8 -9.18 -11.99 -2.50
CA GLY A 8 -9.42 -11.61 -1.11
C GLY A 8 -10.56 -12.35 -0.40
N ASN A 9 -11.52 -12.89 -1.14
CA ASN A 9 -12.67 -13.63 -0.60
C ASN A 9 -12.48 -15.16 -0.57
N TYR A 10 -11.37 -15.68 -1.10
CA TYR A 10 -11.07 -17.09 -0.98
C TYR A 10 -10.68 -17.43 0.46
N LYS A 11 -11.42 -18.37 1.07
CA LYS A 11 -11.29 -18.70 2.50
C LYS A 11 -9.91 -19.21 2.89
N ASP A 12 -9.23 -19.90 1.97
CA ASP A 12 -7.94 -20.54 2.21
C ASP A 12 -6.78 -19.53 2.21
N TYR A 13 -6.98 -18.34 1.62
CA TYR A 13 -5.95 -17.31 1.63
C TYR A 13 -6.03 -16.44 2.88
N ASN A 14 -4.89 -16.32 3.54
CA ASN A 14 -4.65 -15.30 4.55
C ASN A 14 -3.90 -14.13 3.92
N ILE A 15 -4.03 -12.95 4.53
CA ILE A 15 -3.41 -11.72 4.03
C ILE A 15 -2.61 -11.09 5.14
N ASN A 16 -1.39 -10.67 4.82
CA ASN A 16 -0.64 -9.75 5.67
C ASN A 16 -0.06 -8.59 4.86
N ILE A 17 0.22 -7.50 5.55
CA ILE A 17 0.86 -6.31 4.99
C ILE A 17 2.08 -6.00 5.84
N GLU A 18 3.24 -5.93 5.20
CA GLU A 18 4.49 -5.52 5.85
C GLU A 18 4.96 -4.19 5.29
N GLU A 19 5.38 -3.29 6.18
CA GLU A 19 6.06 -2.06 5.79
C GLU A 19 7.38 -1.91 6.56
N VAL A 20 8.41 -1.41 5.87
CA VAL A 20 9.73 -1.15 6.43
C VAL A 20 10.14 0.27 6.09
N HIS A 21 10.52 1.06 7.08
CA HIS A 21 11.01 2.44 6.92
C HIS A 21 12.20 2.73 7.84
N HIS A 22 12.85 3.85 7.58
CA HIS A 22 13.96 4.33 8.43
C HIS A 22 13.51 4.60 9.87
N LYS A 23 14.43 4.50 10.82
CA LYS A 23 14.17 4.65 12.26
C LYS A 23 13.56 5.99 12.67
N GLN A 24 13.80 7.06 11.90
CA GLN A 24 13.28 8.40 12.18
C GLN A 24 11.80 8.58 11.77
N LYS A 25 11.18 7.58 11.10
CA LYS A 25 9.76 7.65 10.77
C LYS A 25 8.93 7.38 12.03
N LEU A 26 8.17 8.41 12.46
CA LEU A 26 7.42 8.38 13.71
C LEU A 26 6.08 7.64 13.59
N ASP A 27 5.35 7.88 12.49
CA ASP A 27 4.06 7.24 12.25
C ASP A 27 4.21 5.73 12.02
N LYS A 28 3.33 4.94 12.67
CA LYS A 28 3.33 3.48 12.61
C LYS A 28 1.90 2.96 12.74
N PRO A 29 1.34 2.29 11.70
CA PRO A 29 1.95 2.04 10.40
C PRO A 29 2.05 3.31 9.54
N SER A 30 2.75 3.20 8.40
CA SER A 30 2.83 4.29 7.42
C SER A 30 1.47 4.55 6.75
N GLY A 31 1.22 5.78 6.31
CA GLY A 31 0.00 6.12 5.57
C GLY A 31 -0.23 5.22 4.34
N THR A 32 0.83 4.85 3.61
CA THR A 32 0.76 3.91 2.49
C THR A 32 0.29 2.52 2.95
N ALA A 33 0.79 2.03 4.08
CA ALA A 33 0.36 0.73 4.60
C ALA A 33 -1.12 0.75 5.02
N ILE A 34 -1.59 1.85 5.61
CA ILE A 34 -3.02 2.05 5.93
C ILE A 34 -3.85 2.00 4.65
N THR A 35 -3.49 2.79 3.63
CA THR A 35 -4.21 2.80 2.34
C THR A 35 -4.24 1.42 1.68
N LEU A 36 -3.14 0.65 1.74
CA LEU A 36 -3.10 -0.71 1.23
C LEU A 36 -4.04 -1.63 2.00
N ALA A 37 -4.10 -1.48 3.33
CA ALA A 37 -5.00 -2.26 4.17
C ALA A 37 -6.47 -1.93 3.87
N ASP A 38 -6.84 -0.66 3.82
CA ASP A 38 -8.20 -0.20 3.53
C ASP A 38 -8.70 -0.72 2.17
N GLU A 39 -7.88 -0.59 1.11
CA GLU A 39 -8.20 -1.10 -0.23
C GLU A 39 -8.31 -2.64 -0.26
N THR A 40 -7.58 -3.33 0.60
CA THR A 40 -7.64 -4.78 0.71
C THR A 40 -8.86 -5.22 1.49
N ILE A 41 -9.19 -4.57 2.60
CA ILE A 41 -10.36 -4.84 3.45
C ILE A 41 -11.66 -4.75 2.64
N ILE A 42 -11.84 -3.66 1.88
CA ILE A 42 -13.03 -3.42 1.04
C ILE A 42 -13.30 -4.59 0.07
N ASN A 43 -12.26 -5.33 -0.32
CA ASN A 43 -12.33 -6.38 -1.33
C ASN A 43 -11.96 -7.77 -0.77
N SER A 44 -12.09 -8.00 0.53
CA SER A 44 -11.73 -9.26 1.17
C SER A 44 -12.69 -9.63 2.30
N LYS A 45 -12.46 -10.80 2.90
CA LYS A 45 -13.20 -11.30 4.06
C LYS A 45 -12.89 -10.58 5.38
N TYR A 46 -11.86 -9.72 5.41
CA TYR A 46 -11.40 -9.03 6.61
C TYR A 46 -12.17 -7.74 6.85
N SER A 47 -12.39 -7.40 8.12
CA SER A 47 -13.10 -6.19 8.56
C SER A 47 -12.18 -5.06 9.01
N GLU A 48 -10.94 -5.40 9.36
CA GLU A 48 -9.96 -4.45 9.89
C GLU A 48 -8.53 -4.95 9.66
N TRP A 49 -7.56 -4.17 10.06
CA TRP A 49 -6.15 -4.60 10.22
C TRP A 49 -5.70 -4.52 11.69
N SER A 50 -4.70 -5.29 12.07
CA SER A 50 -4.17 -5.29 13.44
C SER A 50 -2.69 -5.65 13.49
N PHE A 51 -1.98 -5.11 14.48
CA PHE A 51 -0.63 -5.58 14.84
C PHE A 51 -0.65 -6.90 15.60
N ASP A 52 -1.77 -7.24 16.23
CA ASP A 52 -1.93 -8.53 16.90
C ASP A 52 -2.15 -9.64 15.86
N LYS A 53 -1.16 -10.51 15.75
CA LYS A 53 -1.20 -11.67 14.83
C LYS A 53 -2.30 -12.68 15.14
N ASN A 54 -2.84 -12.66 16.37
CA ASN A 54 -3.88 -13.59 16.81
C ASN A 54 -5.29 -13.02 16.62
N LYS A 55 -5.41 -11.76 16.21
CA LYS A 55 -6.71 -11.14 16.01
C LYS A 55 -7.40 -11.75 14.80
N LYS A 56 -8.56 -12.38 15.06
CA LYS A 56 -9.40 -12.97 14.02
C LYS A 56 -10.01 -11.86 13.15
N ASP A 57 -10.29 -12.19 11.90
CA ASP A 57 -10.93 -11.29 10.93
C ASP A 57 -10.19 -9.97 10.67
N ALA A 58 -8.89 -9.93 10.99
CA ALA A 58 -8.00 -8.81 10.77
C ALA A 58 -6.84 -9.17 9.85
N ILE A 59 -6.50 -8.25 8.92
CA ILE A 59 -5.26 -8.31 8.17
C ILE A 59 -4.10 -8.05 9.12
N GLN A 60 -3.13 -8.95 9.21
CA GLN A 60 -1.94 -8.72 10.01
C GLN A 60 -1.11 -7.58 9.42
N MET A 61 -0.90 -6.52 10.22
CA MET A 61 0.02 -5.43 9.91
C MET A 61 1.35 -5.65 10.58
N ILE A 62 2.44 -5.57 9.81
CA ILE A 62 3.81 -5.71 10.31
C ILE A 62 4.57 -4.43 9.95
N SER A 63 5.00 -3.69 10.96
CA SER A 63 5.78 -2.46 10.75
C SER A 63 7.18 -2.61 11.31
N LYS A 64 8.19 -2.45 10.45
CA LYS A 64 9.60 -2.50 10.82
C LYS A 64 10.26 -1.13 10.67
N ARG A 65 11.27 -0.88 11.48
CA ARG A 65 12.10 0.33 11.43
C ARG A 65 13.55 -0.09 11.35
N GLU A 66 14.18 0.21 10.24
CA GLU A 66 15.56 -0.19 9.91
C GLU A 66 16.35 1.00 9.39
N ASP A 67 17.68 0.97 9.50
CA ASP A 67 18.49 2.11 9.08
C ASP A 67 18.46 2.26 7.55
N ASN A 68 18.37 3.53 7.11
CA ASN A 68 18.50 3.95 5.72
C ASN A 68 17.51 3.35 4.70
N ILE A 69 16.37 2.82 5.14
CA ILE A 69 15.32 2.34 4.23
C ILE A 69 14.31 3.46 3.94
N PRO A 70 14.23 3.98 2.70
CA PRO A 70 13.28 5.03 2.33
C PRO A 70 11.83 4.60 2.46
N GLY A 71 11.54 3.32 2.14
CA GLY A 71 10.24 2.70 2.27
C GLY A 71 10.12 1.43 1.45
N THR A 72 9.65 0.37 2.09
CA THR A 72 9.27 -0.89 1.45
C THR A 72 7.87 -1.26 1.91
N HIS A 73 7.02 -1.71 1.00
CA HIS A 73 5.67 -2.18 1.29
C HIS A 73 5.44 -3.50 0.59
N THR A 74 4.94 -4.47 1.32
CA THR A 74 4.63 -5.80 0.82
C THR A 74 3.20 -6.16 1.19
N VAL A 75 2.40 -6.60 0.22
CA VAL A 75 1.11 -7.26 0.45
C VAL A 75 1.26 -8.71 0.06
N LYS A 76 1.03 -9.63 0.99
CA LYS A 76 1.17 -11.06 0.77
C LYS A 76 -0.17 -11.76 1.01
N TYR A 77 -0.61 -12.51 0.02
CA TYR A 77 -1.69 -13.49 0.08
C TYR A 77 -1.05 -14.86 0.19
N TYR A 78 -1.44 -15.67 1.16
CA TYR A 78 -0.80 -16.97 1.37
C TYR A 78 -1.79 -18.02 1.87
N SER A 79 -1.59 -19.24 1.40
CA SER A 79 -2.30 -20.44 1.81
C SER A 79 -1.29 -21.52 2.20
N GLU A 80 -1.75 -22.73 2.49
CA GLU A 80 -0.88 -23.90 2.67
C GLU A 80 -0.26 -24.38 1.35
N ILE A 81 -0.87 -24.00 0.22
CA ILE A 81 -0.47 -24.50 -1.10
C ILE A 81 0.53 -23.55 -1.77
N ASP A 82 0.27 -22.24 -1.71
CA ASP A 82 1.03 -21.23 -2.43
C ASP A 82 0.98 -19.85 -1.76
N SER A 83 1.70 -18.90 -2.36
CA SER A 83 1.59 -17.50 -1.97
C SER A 83 1.76 -16.55 -3.16
N ILE A 84 1.07 -15.43 -3.12
CA ILE A 84 1.22 -14.32 -4.06
C ILE A 84 1.73 -13.11 -3.27
N GLU A 85 2.80 -12.50 -3.72
CA GLU A 85 3.41 -11.35 -3.06
C GLU A 85 3.55 -10.17 -4.04
N ILE A 86 3.09 -9.00 -3.63
CA ILE A 86 3.37 -7.74 -4.32
C ILE A 86 4.23 -6.90 -3.40
N LYS A 87 5.47 -6.66 -3.82
CA LYS A 87 6.45 -5.89 -3.07
C LYS A 87 6.93 -4.69 -3.87
N HIS A 88 6.86 -3.51 -3.26
CA HIS A 88 7.48 -2.30 -3.74
C HIS A 88 8.60 -1.89 -2.80
N THR A 89 9.79 -1.64 -3.33
CA THR A 89 10.95 -1.15 -2.57
C THR A 89 11.44 0.15 -3.19
N ALA A 90 11.37 1.25 -2.44
CA ALA A 90 12.00 2.50 -2.83
C ALA A 90 13.50 2.44 -2.52
N HIS A 91 14.35 2.56 -3.53
CA HIS A 91 15.81 2.59 -3.35
C HIS A 91 16.30 3.98 -2.90
N ASN A 92 15.55 5.02 -3.22
CA ASN A 92 15.80 6.41 -2.81
C ASN A 92 14.50 7.21 -2.84
N ARG A 93 14.56 8.50 -2.45
CA ARG A 93 13.40 9.38 -2.39
C ARG A 93 13.08 10.12 -3.70
N LYS A 94 13.86 9.94 -4.76
CA LYS A 94 13.69 10.67 -6.03
C LYS A 94 12.32 10.40 -6.66
N GLY A 95 11.81 9.15 -6.61
CA GLY A 95 10.49 8.81 -7.12
C GLY A 95 9.36 9.57 -6.41
N PHE A 96 9.47 9.77 -5.10
CA PHE A 96 8.48 10.54 -4.34
C PHE A 96 8.51 12.03 -4.71
N ALA A 97 9.72 12.62 -4.83
CA ALA A 97 9.88 14.00 -5.25
C ALA A 97 9.38 14.21 -6.69
N LEU A 98 9.72 13.30 -7.61
CA LEU A 98 9.23 13.35 -8.99
C LEU A 98 7.71 13.28 -9.06
N GLY A 99 7.08 12.38 -8.31
CA GLY A 99 5.62 12.30 -8.24
C GLY A 99 4.96 13.59 -7.77
N ALA A 100 5.57 14.30 -6.80
CA ALA A 100 5.07 15.60 -6.34
C ALA A 100 5.18 16.68 -7.43
N VAL A 101 6.29 16.73 -8.17
CA VAL A 101 6.48 17.66 -9.30
C VAL A 101 5.45 17.37 -10.39
N ILE A 102 5.30 16.11 -10.78
CA ILE A 102 4.32 15.67 -11.77
C ILE A 102 2.90 16.09 -11.38
N ALA A 103 2.52 15.86 -10.13
CA ALA A 103 1.20 16.29 -9.63
C ALA A 103 1.02 17.80 -9.66
N ALA A 104 2.07 18.56 -9.32
CA ALA A 104 2.05 20.03 -9.35
C ALA A 104 1.90 20.58 -10.79
N GLU A 105 2.56 19.99 -11.76
CA GLU A 105 2.41 20.37 -13.19
C GLU A 105 1.02 19.97 -13.71
N TRP A 106 0.55 18.78 -13.36
CA TRP A 106 -0.74 18.27 -13.82
C TRP A 106 -1.93 19.11 -13.30
N ILE A 107 -1.86 19.62 -12.06
CA ILE A 107 -2.97 20.34 -11.42
C ILE A 107 -3.19 21.75 -11.99
N LEU A 108 -2.27 22.28 -12.77
CA LEU A 108 -2.39 23.62 -13.35
C LEU A 108 -3.73 23.78 -14.09
N ASN A 109 -4.44 24.87 -13.77
CA ASN A 109 -5.75 25.21 -14.33
C ASN A 109 -6.89 24.23 -13.98
N LYS A 110 -6.68 23.26 -13.07
CA LYS A 110 -7.74 22.38 -12.55
C LYS A 110 -8.29 22.91 -11.24
N LYS A 111 -9.59 22.72 -11.01
CA LYS A 111 -10.28 23.09 -9.76
C LYS A 111 -10.87 21.85 -9.12
N GLY A 112 -10.59 21.63 -7.85
CA GLY A 112 -11.10 20.48 -7.10
C GLY A 112 -10.07 19.89 -6.17
N VAL A 113 -10.40 18.74 -5.57
CA VAL A 113 -9.50 17.91 -4.77
C VAL A 113 -9.18 16.67 -5.60
N PHE A 114 -7.90 16.42 -5.81
CA PHE A 114 -7.41 15.36 -6.66
C PHE A 114 -6.43 14.46 -5.92
N ASN A 115 -6.26 13.23 -6.40
CA ASN A 115 -5.29 12.28 -5.91
C ASN A 115 -4.43 11.73 -7.08
N MET A 116 -3.39 11.00 -6.78
CA MET A 116 -2.48 10.48 -7.82
C MET A 116 -3.18 9.55 -8.83
N SER A 117 -4.28 8.89 -8.46
CA SER A 117 -5.05 8.08 -9.43
C SER A 117 -5.68 8.92 -10.53
N ASP A 118 -6.01 10.19 -10.23
CA ASP A 118 -6.57 11.10 -11.22
C ASP A 118 -5.49 11.52 -12.22
N VAL A 119 -4.26 11.76 -11.73
CA VAL A 119 -3.08 12.06 -12.55
C VAL A 119 -2.77 10.90 -13.50
N ILE A 120 -2.70 9.67 -12.95
CA ILE A 120 -2.34 8.46 -13.72
C ILE A 120 -3.40 8.10 -14.77
N LYS A 121 -4.68 8.40 -14.51
CA LYS A 121 -5.79 8.10 -15.43
C LYS A 121 -5.96 9.14 -16.52
N ASP A 122 -5.36 10.30 -16.40
CA ASP A 122 -5.44 11.35 -17.42
C ASP A 122 -4.60 10.96 -18.64
N SER A 123 -5.26 10.50 -19.68
CA SER A 123 -4.61 10.05 -20.93
C SER A 123 -3.86 11.16 -21.66
N ASN A 124 -4.11 12.43 -21.33
CA ASN A 124 -3.43 13.58 -21.92
C ASN A 124 -2.10 13.88 -21.21
N PHE A 125 -1.85 13.27 -20.05
CA PHE A 125 -0.62 13.44 -19.31
C PHE A 125 0.32 12.26 -19.59
N LYS A 126 1.52 12.55 -20.10
CA LYS A 126 2.58 11.55 -20.34
C LYS A 126 3.68 11.71 -19.30
N PHE A 127 4.05 10.62 -18.68
CA PHE A 127 5.17 10.56 -17.74
C PHE A 127 6.52 10.58 -18.47
#